data_48001a8e9f7f70969e8a1aaa57292f6d
#
_entry.id   48001a8e9f7f70969e8a1aaa57292f6d
#
_cell.length_a   1.000
_cell.length_b   1.000
_cell.length_c   1.000
_cell.angle_alpha   90.00
_cell.angle_beta   90.00
_cell.angle_gamma   90.00
#
_symmetry.space_group_name_H-M   'P 1'
#
loop_
_entity.id
_entity.type
_entity.pdbx_description
1 polymer ?
#
loop_
_entity_poly.entity_id
_entity_poly.type
_entity_poly.pdbx_seq_one_letter_code
_entity_poly.pdbx_strand_id
1 'polypeptide(L)'
;SNTALENIRYGSPRASDAEVMAAAREAFADEFIRALPEGYNTFLGERGVRLSGGQKQRLSIARALLRRPRLLLLDEATSALDAESERMVQAALDAALHGGERRRTTLVIAHRLATVQKSDRIVVLEQGQVVEQGRHEDLMALGGVYARFANMQLLS
;
A
#
# COMPACT_ATOMS: atom_id res chain seq x y z
N SER A 1 -6.25 14.45 -14.89
CA SER A 1 -6.87 15.38 -13.92
C SER A 1 -8.36 15.11 -13.86
N ASN A 2 -8.93 14.89 -12.68
CA ASN A 2 -10.35 14.62 -12.46
C ASN A 2 -10.67 14.85 -10.96
N THR A 3 -11.94 14.70 -10.54
CA THR A 3 -12.31 14.77 -9.12
C THR A 3 -11.64 13.64 -8.32
N ALA A 4 -11.56 13.78 -6.99
CA ALA A 4 -11.04 12.73 -6.13
C ALA A 4 -11.84 11.43 -6.28
N LEU A 5 -13.17 11.54 -6.37
CA LEU A 5 -14.10 10.42 -6.59
C LEU A 5 -13.75 9.65 -7.88
N GLU A 6 -13.65 10.37 -9.00
CA GLU A 6 -13.40 9.77 -10.31
C GLU A 6 -11.96 9.23 -10.44
N ASN A 7 -10.99 9.83 -9.74
CA ASN A 7 -9.65 9.28 -9.65
C ASN A 7 -9.62 7.88 -9.04
N ILE A 8 -10.42 7.63 -8.01
CA ILE A 8 -10.53 6.30 -7.41
C ILE A 8 -11.39 5.39 -8.29
N ARG A 9 -12.51 5.89 -8.81
CA ARG A 9 -13.42 5.15 -9.70
C ARG A 9 -12.74 4.61 -10.95
N TYR A 10 -11.65 5.24 -11.39
CA TYR A 10 -10.85 4.74 -12.50
C TYR A 10 -10.42 3.27 -12.34
N GLY A 11 -10.29 2.78 -11.10
CA GLY A 11 -10.03 1.37 -10.80
C GLY A 11 -11.17 0.42 -11.21
N SER A 12 -12.43 0.91 -11.14
CA SER A 12 -13.64 0.18 -11.52
C SER A 12 -14.71 1.17 -11.99
N PRO A 13 -14.83 1.45 -13.30
CA PRO A 13 -15.72 2.49 -13.83
C PRO A 13 -17.20 2.32 -13.52
N ARG A 14 -17.63 1.11 -13.15
CA ARG A 14 -19.02 0.79 -12.81
C ARG A 14 -19.31 0.86 -11.31
N ALA A 15 -18.31 1.17 -10.49
CA ALA A 15 -18.48 1.23 -9.04
C ALA A 15 -19.37 2.42 -8.65
N SER A 16 -20.27 2.19 -7.70
CA SER A 16 -21.09 3.23 -7.08
C SER A 16 -20.22 4.15 -6.20
N ASP A 17 -20.73 5.35 -5.90
CA ASP A 17 -20.07 6.29 -4.98
C ASP A 17 -19.79 5.63 -3.62
N ALA A 18 -20.73 4.84 -3.13
CA ALA A 18 -20.60 4.14 -1.85
C ALA A 18 -19.43 3.13 -1.87
N GLU A 19 -19.23 2.40 -2.97
CA GLU A 19 -18.11 1.48 -3.14
C GLU A 19 -16.78 2.23 -3.24
N VAL A 20 -16.75 3.35 -3.96
CA VAL A 20 -15.57 4.23 -4.05
C VAL A 20 -15.17 4.75 -2.68
N MET A 21 -16.14 5.26 -1.91
CA MET A 21 -15.91 5.76 -0.55
C MET A 21 -15.48 4.65 0.42
N ALA A 22 -16.01 3.44 0.25
CA ALA A 22 -15.58 2.29 1.05
C ALA A 22 -14.11 1.93 0.77
N ALA A 23 -13.72 1.89 -0.50
CA ALA A 23 -12.31 1.66 -0.88
C ALA A 23 -11.38 2.78 -0.37
N ALA A 24 -11.85 4.03 -0.38
CA ALA A 24 -11.10 5.16 0.18
C ALA A 24 -10.89 5.02 1.69
N ARG A 25 -11.91 4.56 2.44
CA ARG A 25 -11.78 4.28 3.88
C ARG A 25 -10.79 3.16 4.16
N GLU A 26 -10.86 2.06 3.41
CA GLU A 26 -9.94 0.92 3.53
C GLU A 26 -8.48 1.34 3.28
N ALA A 27 -8.27 2.30 2.36
CA ALA A 27 -6.96 2.84 2.03
C ALA A 27 -6.54 4.05 2.91
N PHE A 28 -7.25 4.37 3.97
CA PHE A 28 -7.01 5.56 4.81
C PHE A 28 -6.97 6.88 4.02
N ALA A 29 -7.74 6.96 2.93
CA ALA A 29 -7.82 8.14 2.08
C ALA A 29 -9.06 9.00 2.37
N ASP A 30 -10.10 8.45 2.96
CA ASP A 30 -11.39 9.13 3.17
C ASP A 30 -11.25 10.42 3.99
N GLU A 31 -10.46 10.39 5.07
CA GLU A 31 -10.30 11.53 5.97
C GLU A 31 -9.71 12.75 5.25
N PHE A 32 -8.56 12.58 4.57
CA PHE A 32 -7.96 13.70 3.87
C PHE A 32 -8.80 14.16 2.67
N ILE A 33 -9.52 13.24 1.98
CA ILE A 33 -10.39 13.62 0.88
C ILE A 33 -11.54 14.51 1.38
N ARG A 34 -12.17 14.16 2.49
CA ARG A 34 -13.24 14.96 3.11
C ARG A 34 -12.76 16.32 3.58
N ALA A 35 -11.49 16.45 3.94
CA ALA A 35 -10.87 17.71 4.34
C ALA A 35 -10.52 18.63 3.14
N LEU A 36 -10.61 18.15 1.91
CA LEU A 36 -10.43 18.97 0.71
C LEU A 36 -11.63 19.97 0.54
N PRO A 37 -11.43 21.10 -0.15
CA PRO A 37 -12.44 22.16 -0.26
C PRO A 37 -13.85 21.69 -0.69
N GLU A 38 -13.93 20.73 -1.62
CA GLU A 38 -15.16 20.15 -2.14
C GLU A 38 -15.27 18.64 -1.83
N GLY A 39 -14.49 18.14 -0.85
CA GLY A 39 -14.44 16.73 -0.50
C GLY A 39 -14.13 15.84 -1.71
N TYR A 40 -14.93 14.83 -1.93
CA TYR A 40 -14.80 13.90 -3.06
C TYR A 40 -14.97 14.55 -4.44
N ASN A 41 -15.62 15.71 -4.53
CA ASN A 41 -15.81 16.46 -5.77
C ASN A 41 -14.63 17.40 -6.06
N THR A 42 -13.67 17.51 -5.16
CA THR A 42 -12.48 18.33 -5.37
C THR A 42 -11.70 17.85 -6.58
N PHE A 43 -11.41 18.77 -7.49
CA PHE A 43 -10.62 18.49 -8.68
C PHE A 43 -9.13 18.35 -8.34
N LEU A 44 -8.52 17.23 -8.73
CA LEU A 44 -7.13 16.89 -8.45
C LEU A 44 -6.28 17.00 -9.73
N GLY A 45 -5.06 17.46 -9.60
CA GLY A 45 -4.09 17.52 -10.71
C GLY A 45 -3.47 18.90 -10.93
N GLU A 46 -2.87 19.12 -12.10
CA GLU A 46 -2.12 20.35 -12.40
C GLU A 46 -2.93 21.64 -12.30
N ARG A 47 -4.23 21.56 -12.57
CA ARG A 47 -5.18 22.70 -12.49
C ARG A 47 -6.08 22.64 -11.25
N GLY A 48 -5.79 21.76 -10.32
CA GLY A 48 -6.58 21.56 -9.09
C GLY A 48 -5.68 21.46 -7.87
N VAL A 49 -6.24 20.84 -6.81
CA VAL A 49 -5.49 20.63 -5.57
C VAL A 49 -4.35 19.65 -5.79
N ARG A 50 -3.15 20.02 -5.35
CA ARG A 50 -1.97 19.15 -5.35
C ARG A 50 -1.94 18.32 -4.08
N LEU A 51 -1.87 17.02 -4.25
CA LEU A 51 -1.75 16.06 -3.15
C LEU A 51 -0.28 15.81 -2.78
N SER A 52 -0.03 15.52 -1.50
CA SER A 52 1.27 15.03 -1.04
C SER A 52 1.59 13.65 -1.64
N GLY A 53 2.84 13.20 -1.55
CA GLY A 53 3.24 11.87 -2.00
C GLY A 53 2.45 10.75 -1.31
N GLY A 54 2.29 10.83 0.02
CA GLY A 54 1.51 9.86 0.79
C GLY A 54 0.02 9.85 0.47
N GLN A 55 -0.58 11.02 0.20
CA GLN A 55 -1.97 11.12 -0.26
C GLN A 55 -2.16 10.47 -1.64
N LYS A 56 -1.24 10.72 -2.57
CA LYS A 56 -1.26 10.08 -3.91
C LYS A 56 -1.16 8.56 -3.80
N GLN A 57 -0.29 8.07 -2.92
CA GLN A 57 -0.09 6.64 -2.72
C GLN A 57 -1.33 5.97 -2.14
N ARG A 58 -1.98 6.59 -1.13
CA ARG A 58 -3.25 6.10 -0.56
C ARG A 58 -4.39 6.10 -1.59
N LEU A 59 -4.46 7.09 -2.47
CA LEU A 59 -5.39 7.07 -3.61
C LEU A 59 -5.12 5.90 -4.56
N SER A 60 -3.86 5.60 -4.83
CA SER A 60 -3.48 4.47 -5.68
C SER A 60 -3.86 3.13 -5.05
N ILE A 61 -3.69 2.99 -3.74
CA ILE A 61 -4.14 1.82 -2.98
C ILE A 61 -5.66 1.70 -3.05
N ALA A 62 -6.43 2.79 -2.80
CA ALA A 62 -7.89 2.79 -2.90
C ALA A 62 -8.37 2.35 -4.28
N ARG A 63 -7.73 2.84 -5.34
CA ARG A 63 -8.01 2.45 -6.73
C ARG A 63 -7.78 0.96 -6.97
N ALA A 64 -6.72 0.38 -6.42
CA ALA A 64 -6.42 -1.04 -6.52
C ALA A 64 -7.43 -1.89 -5.74
N LEU A 65 -7.79 -1.47 -4.52
CA LEU A 65 -8.74 -2.16 -3.65
C LEU A 65 -10.17 -2.16 -4.22
N LEU A 66 -10.58 -1.06 -4.86
CA LEU A 66 -11.90 -0.93 -5.50
C LEU A 66 -12.15 -2.03 -6.56
N ARG A 67 -11.11 -2.52 -7.21
CA ARG A 67 -11.19 -3.62 -8.17
C ARG A 67 -11.51 -4.97 -7.53
N ARG A 68 -11.41 -5.09 -6.22
CA ARG A 68 -11.56 -6.35 -5.46
C ARG A 68 -10.73 -7.49 -6.06
N PRO A 69 -9.41 -7.28 -6.29
CA PRO A 69 -8.58 -8.24 -6.99
C PRO A 69 -8.37 -9.51 -6.15
N ARG A 70 -8.23 -10.65 -6.83
CA ARG A 70 -7.78 -11.89 -6.18
C ARG A 70 -6.27 -11.90 -5.93
N LEU A 71 -5.52 -11.21 -6.77
CA LEU A 71 -4.08 -10.99 -6.64
C LEU A 71 -3.82 -9.50 -6.61
N LEU A 72 -3.21 -9.03 -5.54
CA LEU A 72 -2.76 -7.64 -5.36
C LEU A 72 -1.24 -7.59 -5.42
N LEU A 73 -0.72 -6.72 -6.28
CA LEU A 73 0.72 -6.45 -6.39
C LEU A 73 1.00 -5.07 -5.81
N LEU A 74 1.87 -5.01 -4.81
CA LEU A 74 2.27 -3.78 -4.15
C LEU A 74 3.78 -3.60 -4.31
N ASP A 75 4.18 -2.47 -4.87
CA ASP A 75 5.57 -2.02 -4.88
C ASP A 75 5.70 -0.90 -3.85
N GLU A 76 6.46 -1.17 -2.79
CA GLU A 76 6.64 -0.25 -1.66
C GLU A 76 7.69 0.83 -2.00
N ALA A 77 7.32 1.76 -2.86
CA ALA A 77 8.12 2.95 -3.13
C ALA A 77 7.80 4.05 -2.10
N THR A 78 8.38 3.97 -0.91
CA THR A 78 8.15 4.93 0.19
C THR A 78 9.25 5.98 0.30
N SER A 79 10.06 6.20 -0.73
CA SER A 79 11.10 7.22 -0.73
C SER A 79 10.51 8.63 -0.63
N ALA A 80 10.98 9.40 0.37
CA ALA A 80 10.69 10.82 0.58
C ALA A 80 9.29 11.18 1.11
N LEU A 81 8.70 10.36 1.98
CA LEU A 81 7.52 10.74 2.77
C LEU A 81 7.96 11.27 4.13
N ASP A 82 7.21 12.26 4.66
CA ASP A 82 7.31 12.61 6.07
C ASP A 82 6.80 11.46 6.97
N ALA A 83 7.21 11.43 8.24
CA ALA A 83 6.93 10.33 9.16
C ALA A 83 5.43 10.06 9.36
N GLU A 84 4.58 11.09 9.29
CA GLU A 84 3.13 10.93 9.44
C GLU A 84 2.52 10.30 8.18
N SER A 85 2.84 10.85 7.01
CA SER A 85 2.41 10.29 5.71
C SER A 85 2.85 8.85 5.55
N GLU A 86 4.07 8.54 5.99
CA GLU A 86 4.63 7.21 5.98
C GLU A 86 3.81 6.23 6.84
N ARG A 87 3.49 6.62 8.07
CA ARG A 87 2.68 5.80 8.98
C ARG A 87 1.29 5.53 8.41
N MET A 88 0.67 6.52 7.77
CA MET A 88 -0.66 6.37 7.16
C MET A 88 -0.63 5.46 5.92
N VAL A 89 0.43 5.55 5.11
CA VAL A 89 0.63 4.65 3.97
C VAL A 89 0.86 3.22 4.45
N GLN A 90 1.68 3.04 5.51
CA GLN A 90 1.91 1.72 6.09
C GLN A 90 0.61 1.11 6.64
N ALA A 91 -0.22 1.89 7.32
CA ALA A 91 -1.53 1.44 7.78
C ALA A 91 -2.44 1.01 6.61
N ALA A 92 -2.43 1.75 5.50
CA ALA A 92 -3.18 1.40 4.30
C ALA A 92 -2.66 0.10 3.64
N LEU A 93 -1.35 -0.09 3.62
CA LEU A 93 -0.73 -1.33 3.15
C LEU A 93 -1.08 -2.52 4.06
N ASP A 94 -0.98 -2.34 5.37
CA ASP A 94 -1.35 -3.38 6.35
C ASP A 94 -2.82 -3.78 6.22
N ALA A 95 -3.73 -2.81 6.04
CA ALA A 95 -5.14 -3.07 5.78
C ALA A 95 -5.36 -3.81 4.45
N ALA A 96 -4.62 -3.43 3.40
CA ALA A 96 -4.68 -4.12 2.10
C ALA A 96 -4.14 -5.55 2.17
N LEU A 97 -3.14 -5.81 3.02
CA LEU A 97 -2.56 -7.14 3.22
C LEU A 97 -3.49 -8.07 4.01
N HIS A 98 -4.10 -7.55 5.08
CA HIS A 98 -4.83 -8.36 6.07
C HIS A 98 -6.33 -8.09 6.07
N GLY A 99 -6.80 -7.04 5.38
CA GLY A 99 -8.20 -6.63 5.31
C GLY A 99 -8.99 -7.35 4.24
N GLY A 100 -10.29 -7.53 4.52
CA GLY A 100 -11.29 -8.01 3.58
C GLY A 100 -11.83 -9.41 3.88
N GLU A 101 -13.12 -9.60 3.62
CA GLU A 101 -13.85 -10.86 3.82
C GLU A 101 -13.42 -11.99 2.87
N ARG A 102 -12.65 -11.68 1.82
CA ARG A 102 -12.17 -12.66 0.84
C ARG A 102 -10.67 -12.85 0.96
N ARG A 103 -10.25 -14.12 0.97
CA ARG A 103 -8.83 -14.49 0.86
C ARG A 103 -8.26 -13.91 -0.44
N ARG A 104 -7.37 -12.94 -0.31
CA ARG A 104 -6.63 -12.27 -1.37
C ARG A 104 -5.18 -12.72 -1.28
N THR A 105 -4.58 -13.06 -2.41
CA THR A 105 -3.12 -13.23 -2.48
C THR A 105 -2.50 -11.85 -2.67
N THR A 106 -1.58 -11.46 -1.82
CA THR A 106 -0.86 -10.19 -1.97
C THR A 106 0.63 -10.47 -2.12
N LEU A 107 1.21 -9.94 -3.19
CA LEU A 107 2.65 -9.94 -3.41
C LEU A 107 3.17 -8.52 -3.19
N VAL A 108 4.11 -8.37 -2.26
CA VAL A 108 4.70 -7.07 -1.90
C VAL A 108 6.17 -7.08 -2.22
N ILE A 109 6.64 -6.08 -2.95
CA ILE A 109 8.06 -5.75 -3.01
C ILE A 109 8.32 -4.79 -1.85
N ALA A 110 8.92 -5.30 -0.78
CA ALA A 110 9.07 -4.57 0.45
C ALA A 110 10.53 -4.18 0.71
N HIS A 111 10.70 -2.93 1.11
CA HIS A 111 12.00 -2.37 1.54
C HIS A 111 12.08 -2.18 3.05
N ARG A 112 10.99 -2.48 3.78
CA ARG A 112 10.89 -2.32 5.23
C ARG A 112 10.65 -3.62 5.94
N LEU A 113 11.44 -3.82 6.98
CA LEU A 113 11.34 -5.02 7.81
C LEU A 113 9.93 -5.20 8.40
N ALA A 114 9.29 -4.10 8.85
CA ALA A 114 7.96 -4.14 9.45
C ALA A 114 6.88 -4.73 8.52
N THR A 115 6.96 -4.48 7.22
CA THR A 115 6.07 -5.08 6.21
C THR A 115 6.38 -6.56 6.02
N VAL A 116 7.67 -6.90 5.96
CA VAL A 116 8.13 -8.27 5.66
C VAL A 116 7.84 -9.24 6.79
N GLN A 117 8.06 -8.82 8.05
CA GLN A 117 7.89 -9.68 9.24
C GLN A 117 6.50 -10.30 9.37
N LYS A 118 5.47 -9.59 8.91
CA LYS A 118 4.06 -10.02 9.01
C LYS A 118 3.61 -10.89 7.83
N SER A 119 4.48 -11.13 6.86
CA SER A 119 4.14 -11.90 5.66
C SER A 119 4.08 -13.39 5.94
N ASP A 120 3.11 -14.08 5.32
CA ASP A 120 2.99 -15.55 5.42
C ASP A 120 4.19 -16.28 4.84
N ARG A 121 4.81 -15.68 3.82
CA ARG A 121 5.99 -16.19 3.14
C ARG A 121 6.85 -15.04 2.62
N ILE A 122 8.13 -15.15 2.87
CA ILE A 122 9.16 -14.25 2.38
C ILE A 122 9.95 -14.99 1.30
N VAL A 123 10.26 -14.30 0.22
CA VAL A 123 11.14 -14.79 -0.86
C VAL A 123 12.29 -13.80 -1.02
N VAL A 124 13.50 -14.26 -0.86
CA VAL A 124 14.72 -13.46 -1.01
C VAL A 124 15.32 -13.71 -2.38
N LEU A 125 15.48 -12.62 -3.13
CA LEU A 125 16.06 -12.64 -4.46
C LEU A 125 17.47 -12.03 -4.44
N GLU A 126 18.42 -12.71 -5.03
CA GLU A 126 19.78 -12.22 -5.26
C GLU A 126 20.20 -12.56 -6.68
N GLN A 127 20.67 -11.58 -7.44
CA GLN A 127 21.04 -11.73 -8.85
C GLN A 127 20.02 -12.46 -9.73
N GLY A 128 18.71 -12.16 -9.48
CA GLY A 128 17.60 -12.75 -10.24
C GLY A 128 17.23 -14.20 -9.85
N GLN A 129 17.85 -14.75 -8.80
CA GLN A 129 17.58 -16.09 -8.30
C GLN A 129 16.99 -16.06 -6.90
N VAL A 130 16.11 -17.02 -6.59
CA VAL A 130 15.60 -17.23 -5.23
C VAL A 130 16.69 -17.91 -4.42
N VAL A 131 17.24 -17.21 -3.43
CA VAL A 131 18.31 -17.73 -2.55
C VAL A 131 17.79 -18.23 -1.22
N GLU A 132 16.71 -17.64 -0.70
CA GLU A 132 16.05 -18.04 0.54
C GLU A 132 14.53 -17.89 0.40
N GLN A 133 13.78 -18.74 1.11
CA GLN A 133 12.34 -18.58 1.25
C GLN A 133 11.84 -19.22 2.55
N GLY A 134 10.88 -18.57 3.21
CA GLY A 134 10.34 -19.05 4.48
C GLY A 134 9.55 -17.96 5.21
N ARG A 135 9.27 -18.18 6.48
CA ARG A 135 8.76 -17.18 7.39
C ARG A 135 9.89 -16.37 8.02
N HIS A 136 9.55 -15.24 8.60
CA HIS A 136 10.51 -14.36 9.27
C HIS A 136 11.40 -15.14 10.26
N GLU A 137 10.77 -15.90 11.15
CA GLU A 137 11.46 -16.63 12.23
C GLU A 137 12.43 -17.67 11.68
N ASP A 138 12.01 -18.43 10.65
CA ASP A 138 12.84 -19.46 10.01
C ASP A 138 14.07 -18.85 9.34
N LEU A 139 13.88 -17.74 8.62
CA LEU A 139 14.95 -17.06 7.90
C LEU A 139 15.91 -16.32 8.85
N MET A 140 15.42 -15.82 9.98
CA MET A 140 16.28 -15.26 11.04
C MET A 140 17.15 -16.35 11.66
N ALA A 141 16.57 -17.53 11.94
CA ALA A 141 17.30 -18.67 12.48
C ALA A 141 18.35 -19.23 11.51
N LEU A 142 18.08 -19.15 10.20
CA LEU A 142 19.02 -19.55 9.15
C LEU A 142 20.30 -18.69 9.13
N GLY A 143 20.22 -17.42 9.58
CA GLY A 143 21.38 -16.52 9.62
C GLY A 143 21.92 -16.08 8.25
N GLY A 144 21.14 -16.23 7.20
CA GLY A 144 21.52 -15.98 5.81
C GLY A 144 21.39 -14.52 5.34
N VAL A 145 21.05 -14.36 4.07
CA VAL A 145 20.90 -13.05 3.42
C VAL A 145 19.79 -12.22 4.08
N TYR A 146 18.65 -12.86 4.36
CA TYR A 146 17.53 -12.22 5.03
C TYR A 146 17.89 -11.71 6.42
N ALA A 147 18.54 -12.54 7.24
CA ALA A 147 18.90 -12.16 8.60
C ALA A 147 19.90 -10.97 8.63
N ARG A 148 20.84 -10.92 7.68
CA ARG A 148 21.73 -9.77 7.52
C ARG A 148 20.97 -8.49 7.19
N PHE A 149 20.03 -8.56 6.24
CA PHE A 149 19.18 -7.43 5.87
C PHE A 149 18.33 -6.95 7.07
N ALA A 150 17.68 -7.87 7.78
CA ALA A 150 16.86 -7.56 8.94
C ALA A 150 17.66 -6.87 10.06
N ASN A 151 18.84 -7.39 10.37
CA ASN A 151 19.72 -6.82 11.39
C ASN A 151 20.24 -5.42 11.02
N MET A 152 20.50 -5.14 9.75
CA MET A 152 20.89 -3.79 9.30
C MET A 152 19.75 -2.79 9.49
N GLN A 153 18.49 -3.19 9.29
CA GLN A 153 17.35 -2.31 9.48
C GLN A 153 16.98 -2.09 10.96
N LEU A 154 17.38 -2.98 11.85
CA LEU A 154 17.16 -2.81 13.30
C LEU A 154 18.19 -1.85 13.93
N LEU A 155 19.30 -1.59 13.24
CA LEU A 155 20.40 -0.74 13.71
C LEU A 155 20.35 0.68 13.11
N SER A 156 19.44 0.93 12.16
CA SER A 156 19.22 2.25 11.51
C SER A 156 18.03 2.97 12.12
#